data_8cbe62eaa74e51575b4e01452f6479a9
#
_entry.id   8cbe62eaa74e51575b4e01452f6479a9
#
_cell.length_a   1.000
_cell.length_b   1.000
_cell.length_c   1.000
_cell.angle_alpha   90.00
_cell.angle_beta   90.00
_cell.angle_gamma   90.00
#
_symmetry.space_group_name_H-M   'P 1'
#
loop_
_entity.id
_entity.type
_entity.pdbx_description
1 polymer ?
#
loop_
_entity_poly.entity_id
_entity_poly.type
_entity_poly.pdbx_seq_one_letter_code
_entity_poly.pdbx_strand_id
1 'polypeptide(L)'
;MKIGKYRYIFQNNGAAYRGLKTENGKVIGFTPLGRQAFDDGVKDGNDWYYFDAAGNMKKDYWRTKAGEKYYYQADGKLARNKGLEIDGIWYYFADSGKMYTGWREKDGNRYYYNSYGYLITNDTVIIDGVNCRFDTSGRLLNDVPAKIAEICTYTWVPYRWGGATTGGWDCSGFTQWAMAQLGVSVPRLAHEQAQGGTWIDPWDISQWKPGDLVCYTEGSGVSHMALYIGNNQIIHALSPKYGTIIHDVDYYEKWDRGTW
;
A
#
# COMPACT_ATOMS: atom_id res chain seq x y z
N MET A 1 -18.72 29.22 36.80
CA MET A 1 -17.70 29.82 37.72
C MET A 1 -16.39 30.03 36.99
N LYS A 2 -15.68 31.12 37.19
CA LYS A 2 -14.31 31.33 36.71
C LYS A 2 -13.30 31.01 37.80
N ILE A 3 -12.28 30.22 37.45
CA ILE A 3 -11.14 29.95 38.34
C ILE A 3 -9.87 30.28 37.53
N GLY A 4 -9.19 31.36 37.92
CA GLY A 4 -8.15 31.94 37.08
C GLY A 4 -8.69 32.41 35.75
N LYS A 5 -8.01 32.04 34.66
CA LYS A 5 -8.43 32.36 33.28
C LYS A 5 -9.47 31.37 32.71
N TYR A 6 -9.80 30.28 33.40
CA TYR A 6 -10.67 29.24 32.91
C TYR A 6 -12.09 29.32 33.43
N ARG A 7 -13.09 28.98 32.59
CA ARG A 7 -14.48 28.78 32.97
C ARG A 7 -14.75 27.32 33.26
N TYR A 8 -15.49 27.04 34.35
CA TYR A 8 -15.97 25.71 34.76
C TYR A 8 -17.46 25.74 35.00
N ILE A 9 -18.10 24.58 34.78
CA ILE A 9 -19.45 24.29 35.27
C ILE A 9 -19.33 23.10 36.21
N PHE A 10 -20.04 23.14 37.35
CA PHE A 10 -20.06 22.02 38.27
C PHE A 10 -21.41 21.35 38.25
N GLN A 11 -21.39 20.05 38.44
CA GLN A 11 -22.57 19.22 38.64
C GLN A 11 -23.06 19.35 40.08
N ASN A 12 -24.29 18.83 40.38
CA ASN A 12 -24.86 18.91 41.71
C ASN A 12 -24.03 18.19 42.80
N ASN A 13 -23.20 17.21 42.38
CA ASN A 13 -22.27 16.49 43.26
C ASN A 13 -20.93 17.20 43.45
N GLY A 14 -20.79 18.42 42.94
CA GLY A 14 -19.55 19.21 43.02
C GLY A 14 -18.48 18.86 42.00
N ALA A 15 -18.64 17.83 41.18
CA ALA A 15 -17.69 17.47 40.14
C ALA A 15 -17.74 18.46 38.97
N ALA A 16 -16.56 18.82 38.41
CA ALA A 16 -16.51 19.64 37.20
C ALA A 16 -17.13 18.90 36.03
N TYR A 17 -18.01 19.59 35.28
CA TYR A 17 -18.63 19.07 34.07
C TYR A 17 -17.56 18.81 32.99
N ARG A 18 -17.73 17.76 32.23
CA ARG A 18 -16.87 17.32 31.10
C ARG A 18 -17.73 16.94 29.92
N GLY A 19 -17.21 17.09 28.70
CA GLY A 19 -17.94 16.76 27.50
C GLY A 19 -18.70 17.95 26.91
N LEU A 20 -19.77 17.68 26.18
CA LEU A 20 -20.58 18.68 25.48
C LEU A 20 -21.77 19.12 26.34
N LYS A 21 -22.04 20.43 26.33
CA LYS A 21 -23.24 21.02 26.97
C LYS A 21 -23.85 22.05 26.03
N THR A 22 -25.16 22.03 25.89
CA THR A 22 -25.90 23.07 25.14
C THR A 22 -26.37 24.14 26.11
N GLU A 23 -26.00 25.40 25.87
CA GLU A 23 -26.48 26.58 26.59
C GLU A 23 -26.97 27.63 25.59
N ASN A 24 -28.20 28.08 25.72
CA ASN A 24 -28.83 29.08 24.84
C ASN A 24 -28.71 28.72 23.33
N GLY A 25 -28.92 27.45 23.00
CA GLY A 25 -28.78 26.94 21.62
C GLY A 25 -27.38 26.78 21.10
N LYS A 26 -26.34 27.14 21.89
CA LYS A 26 -24.94 26.98 21.52
C LYS A 26 -24.31 25.76 22.23
N VAL A 27 -23.62 24.93 21.47
CA VAL A 27 -22.83 23.83 22.05
C VAL A 27 -21.52 24.39 22.62
N ILE A 28 -21.25 24.10 23.88
CA ILE A 28 -20.05 24.47 24.62
C ILE A 28 -19.34 23.18 25.03
N GLY A 29 -18.03 23.12 24.79
CA GLY A 29 -17.21 21.98 25.16
C GLY A 29 -16.46 22.20 26.49
N PHE A 30 -16.36 21.15 27.29
CA PHE A 30 -15.54 21.09 28.48
C PHE A 30 -14.51 19.95 28.35
N THR A 31 -13.24 20.30 28.46
CA THR A 31 -12.14 19.36 28.33
C THR A 31 -12.18 18.25 29.39
N PRO A 32 -11.38 17.17 29.28
CA PRO A 32 -11.25 16.16 30.33
C PRO A 32 -10.83 16.74 31.71
N LEU A 33 -10.23 17.93 31.74
CA LEU A 33 -9.91 18.65 32.95
C LEU A 33 -11.05 19.54 33.46
N GLY A 34 -12.23 19.52 32.83
CA GLY A 34 -13.42 20.31 33.17
C GLY A 34 -13.33 21.79 32.79
N ARG A 35 -12.34 22.22 32.04
CA ARG A 35 -12.18 23.60 31.56
C ARG A 35 -13.02 23.79 30.29
N GLN A 36 -13.69 24.96 30.14
CA GLN A 36 -14.26 25.29 28.85
C GLN A 36 -13.17 25.26 27.76
N ALA A 37 -13.47 24.62 26.65
CA ALA A 37 -12.55 24.44 25.52
C ALA A 37 -12.43 25.72 24.68
N PHE A 38 -11.20 26.18 24.48
CA PHE A 38 -10.79 27.23 23.55
C PHE A 38 -9.49 26.76 22.90
N ASP A 39 -9.48 26.63 21.59
CA ASP A 39 -8.40 25.99 20.82
C ASP A 39 -8.02 24.60 21.38
N ASP A 40 -9.02 23.81 21.77
CA ASP A 40 -8.80 22.57 22.50
C ASP A 40 -9.79 21.46 22.09
N GLY A 41 -9.37 20.21 22.39
CA GLY A 41 -10.17 19.01 22.17
C GLY A 41 -11.06 18.67 23.35
N VAL A 42 -12.26 18.20 23.05
CA VAL A 42 -13.25 17.73 24.02
C VAL A 42 -13.61 16.29 23.73
N LYS A 43 -13.54 15.44 24.75
CA LYS A 43 -14.05 14.07 24.70
C LYS A 43 -15.46 14.05 25.30
N ASP A 44 -16.41 13.49 24.52
CA ASP A 44 -17.78 13.23 24.99
C ASP A 44 -18.18 11.82 24.60
N GLY A 45 -18.39 10.96 25.59
CA GLY A 45 -18.49 9.51 25.36
C GLY A 45 -17.23 8.96 24.72
N ASN A 46 -17.38 8.32 23.55
CA ASN A 46 -16.29 7.78 22.74
C ASN A 46 -15.79 8.75 21.66
N ASP A 47 -16.46 9.87 21.47
CA ASP A 47 -16.19 10.83 20.40
C ASP A 47 -15.31 11.98 20.86
N TRP A 48 -14.55 12.55 19.91
CA TRP A 48 -13.74 13.74 20.11
C TRP A 48 -14.24 14.87 19.22
N TYR A 49 -14.22 16.08 19.80
CA TYR A 49 -14.66 17.34 19.18
C TYR A 49 -13.56 18.38 19.34
N TYR A 50 -13.52 19.34 18.43
CA TYR A 50 -12.60 20.47 18.52
C TYR A 50 -13.34 21.79 18.59
N PHE A 51 -12.87 22.65 19.47
CA PHE A 51 -13.39 24.01 19.65
C PHE A 51 -12.27 25.00 19.31
N ASP A 52 -12.59 25.99 18.47
CA ASP A 52 -11.65 27.04 18.08
C ASP A 52 -11.35 28.01 19.24
N ALA A 53 -10.48 29.01 18.97
CA ALA A 53 -10.09 30.02 19.97
C ALA A 53 -11.27 30.89 20.47
N ALA A 54 -12.36 30.97 19.70
CA ALA A 54 -13.61 31.64 20.12
C ALA A 54 -14.55 30.71 20.90
N GLY A 55 -14.19 29.44 21.07
CA GLY A 55 -15.01 28.43 21.73
C GLY A 55 -16.17 27.93 20.90
N ASN A 56 -16.07 27.97 19.56
CA ASN A 56 -17.06 27.41 18.65
C ASN A 56 -16.63 26.00 18.24
N MET A 57 -17.55 25.04 18.29
CA MET A 57 -17.31 23.68 17.80
C MET A 57 -17.09 23.71 16.29
N LYS A 58 -16.03 23.09 15.84
CA LYS A 58 -15.70 22.97 14.41
C LYS A 58 -16.40 21.77 13.81
N LYS A 59 -16.95 22.01 12.61
CA LYS A 59 -17.64 21.03 11.77
C LYS A 59 -17.13 21.15 10.35
N ASP A 60 -17.14 20.05 9.59
CA ASP A 60 -16.59 19.98 8.24
C ASP A 60 -15.24 20.68 8.14
N TYR A 61 -14.33 20.30 9.07
CA TYR A 61 -13.15 21.08 9.34
C TYR A 61 -11.88 20.23 9.38
N TRP A 62 -10.92 20.60 8.55
CA TRP A 62 -9.58 20.08 8.60
C TRP A 62 -8.74 20.79 9.65
N ARG A 63 -8.09 20.01 10.52
CA ARG A 63 -7.15 20.51 11.51
C ARG A 63 -5.78 19.90 11.28
N THR A 64 -4.74 20.74 11.26
CA THR A 64 -3.35 20.28 11.35
C THR A 64 -2.84 20.49 12.77
N LYS A 65 -2.28 19.43 13.36
CA LYS A 65 -1.66 19.48 14.69
C LYS A 65 -0.36 18.65 14.66
N ALA A 66 0.77 19.28 14.99
CA ALA A 66 2.09 18.66 14.97
C ALA A 66 2.42 17.95 13.63
N GLY A 67 2.06 18.58 12.48
CA GLY A 67 2.27 18.04 11.15
C GLY A 67 1.23 17.01 10.68
N GLU A 68 0.41 16.48 11.58
CA GLU A 68 -0.62 15.49 11.28
C GLU A 68 -1.97 16.16 10.95
N LYS A 69 -2.72 15.59 10.00
CA LYS A 69 -4.04 16.08 9.60
C LYS A 69 -5.16 15.26 10.24
N TYR A 70 -6.20 15.96 10.65
CA TYR A 70 -7.41 15.43 11.28
C TYR A 70 -8.64 16.06 10.62
N TYR A 71 -9.76 15.34 10.56
CA TYR A 71 -11.01 15.88 10.04
C TYR A 71 -12.14 15.75 11.06
N TYR A 72 -12.86 16.86 11.27
CA TYR A 72 -14.08 16.90 12.09
C TYR A 72 -15.28 16.97 11.15
N GLN A 73 -16.15 15.98 11.23
CA GLN A 73 -17.27 15.75 10.35
C GLN A 73 -18.38 16.80 10.55
N ALA A 74 -19.45 16.77 9.74
CA ALA A 74 -20.60 17.67 9.82
C ALA A 74 -21.31 17.68 11.19
N ASP A 75 -21.24 16.57 11.93
CA ASP A 75 -21.73 16.49 13.32
C ASP A 75 -20.71 16.98 14.38
N GLY A 76 -19.51 17.38 13.94
CA GLY A 76 -18.40 17.83 14.76
C GLY A 76 -17.52 16.71 15.31
N LYS A 77 -17.84 15.46 15.06
CA LYS A 77 -17.03 14.32 15.54
C LYS A 77 -15.74 14.19 14.75
N LEU A 78 -14.66 13.89 15.44
CA LEU A 78 -13.40 13.48 14.81
C LEU A 78 -13.60 12.20 13.99
N ALA A 79 -13.21 12.21 12.72
CA ALA A 79 -13.17 11.01 11.90
C ALA A 79 -12.12 10.03 12.44
N ARG A 80 -12.53 8.79 12.71
CA ARG A 80 -11.67 7.74 13.26
C ARG A 80 -12.04 6.39 12.69
N ASN A 81 -11.03 5.57 12.40
CA ASN A 81 -11.16 4.18 11.92
C ASN A 81 -12.18 4.03 10.78
N LYS A 82 -12.16 4.96 9.83
CA LYS A 82 -13.14 4.97 8.72
C LYS A 82 -12.60 5.67 7.47
N GLY A 83 -13.12 5.25 6.33
CA GLY A 83 -13.02 5.98 5.07
C GLY A 83 -14.10 7.06 5.00
N LEU A 84 -13.78 8.20 4.42
CA LEU A 84 -14.71 9.29 4.12
C LEU A 84 -14.40 9.89 2.77
N GLU A 85 -15.43 10.20 2.03
CA GLU A 85 -15.35 11.06 0.85
C GLU A 85 -15.56 12.51 1.29
N ILE A 86 -14.59 13.36 0.99
CA ILE A 86 -14.60 14.79 1.32
C ILE A 86 -14.25 15.52 0.02
N ASP A 87 -15.16 16.37 -0.45
CA ASP A 87 -15.00 17.14 -1.70
C ASP A 87 -14.65 16.25 -2.92
N GLY A 88 -15.26 15.05 -3.01
CA GLY A 88 -15.05 14.09 -4.10
C GLY A 88 -13.76 13.27 -3.99
N ILE A 89 -13.01 13.38 -2.89
CA ILE A 89 -11.76 12.67 -2.66
C ILE A 89 -11.93 11.72 -1.47
N TRP A 90 -11.51 10.46 -1.64
CA TRP A 90 -11.53 9.47 -0.57
C TRP A 90 -10.29 9.55 0.31
N TYR A 91 -10.52 9.61 1.62
CA TYR A 91 -9.51 9.58 2.69
C TYR A 91 -9.79 8.41 3.63
N TYR A 92 -8.75 7.97 4.35
CA TYR A 92 -8.92 7.07 5.49
C TYR A 92 -8.35 7.73 6.75
N PHE A 93 -9.05 7.58 7.87
CA PHE A 93 -8.62 8.06 9.17
C PHE A 93 -8.36 6.88 10.09
N ALA A 94 -7.15 6.82 10.65
CA ALA A 94 -6.76 5.79 11.61
C ALA A 94 -7.59 5.87 12.91
N ASP A 95 -7.45 4.89 13.80
CA ASP A 95 -8.13 4.91 15.11
C ASP A 95 -7.74 6.12 15.97
N SER A 96 -6.52 6.62 15.82
CA SER A 96 -6.06 7.87 16.45
C SER A 96 -6.75 9.14 15.92
N GLY A 97 -7.48 9.04 14.81
CA GLY A 97 -8.05 10.17 14.05
C GLY A 97 -7.09 10.80 13.05
N LYS A 98 -5.84 10.36 12.96
CA LYS A 98 -4.90 10.86 11.96
C LYS A 98 -5.32 10.44 10.57
N MET A 99 -5.21 11.35 9.61
CA MET A 99 -5.32 11.03 8.19
C MET A 99 -4.23 10.02 7.80
N TYR A 100 -4.62 8.96 7.09
CA TYR A 100 -3.74 7.87 6.70
C TYR A 100 -3.03 8.18 5.38
N THR A 101 -1.79 7.73 5.26
CA THR A 101 -1.00 7.74 4.02
C THR A 101 -0.28 6.41 3.88
N GLY A 102 0.06 6.03 2.65
CA GLY A 102 0.76 4.78 2.35
C GLY A 102 -0.17 3.59 2.10
N TRP A 103 0.38 2.40 2.17
CA TRP A 103 -0.32 1.15 1.90
C TRP A 103 -1.28 0.76 3.02
N ARG A 104 -2.48 0.32 2.64
CA ARG A 104 -3.49 -0.22 3.55
C ARG A 104 -4.08 -1.50 3.00
N GLU A 105 -4.15 -2.53 3.83
CA GLU A 105 -4.84 -3.79 3.52
C GLU A 105 -6.24 -3.79 4.15
N LYS A 106 -7.21 -4.27 3.39
CA LYS A 106 -8.58 -4.48 3.85
C LYS A 106 -9.25 -5.57 3.03
N ASP A 107 -9.83 -6.56 3.71
CA ASP A 107 -10.61 -7.65 3.09
C ASP A 107 -9.82 -8.37 1.97
N GLY A 108 -8.50 -8.61 2.18
CA GLY A 108 -7.62 -9.25 1.22
C GLY A 108 -7.23 -8.38 0.01
N ASN A 109 -7.59 -7.10 -0.01
CA ASN A 109 -7.22 -6.16 -1.05
C ASN A 109 -6.24 -5.13 -0.52
N ARG A 110 -5.36 -4.62 -1.40
CA ARG A 110 -4.42 -3.55 -1.09
C ARG A 110 -4.87 -2.24 -1.73
N TYR A 111 -4.72 -1.16 -0.97
CA TYR A 111 -5.06 0.22 -1.33
C TYR A 111 -3.87 1.12 -1.04
N TYR A 112 -3.74 2.21 -1.78
CA TYR A 112 -2.68 3.20 -1.53
C TYR A 112 -3.24 4.60 -1.38
N TYR A 113 -2.86 5.25 -0.29
CA TYR A 113 -3.14 6.66 -0.01
C TYR A 113 -1.86 7.45 -0.21
N ASN A 114 -1.85 8.39 -1.14
CA ASN A 114 -0.66 9.19 -1.45
C ASN A 114 -0.25 10.10 -0.28
N SER A 115 0.81 10.89 -0.44
CA SER A 115 1.32 11.81 0.60
C SER A 115 0.31 12.90 1.01
N TYR A 116 -0.70 13.17 0.20
CA TYR A 116 -1.81 14.07 0.52
C TYR A 116 -2.96 13.37 1.25
N GLY A 117 -2.90 12.05 1.41
CA GLY A 117 -3.96 11.19 1.97
C GLY A 117 -5.05 10.78 0.97
N TYR A 118 -4.86 11.04 -0.32
CA TYR A 118 -5.84 10.69 -1.36
C TYR A 118 -5.75 9.23 -1.73
N LEU A 119 -6.86 8.51 -1.68
CA LEU A 119 -6.94 7.16 -2.23
C LEU A 119 -6.69 7.21 -3.73
N ILE A 120 -5.72 6.44 -4.21
CA ILE A 120 -5.48 6.27 -5.64
C ILE A 120 -6.56 5.35 -6.22
N THR A 121 -7.28 5.83 -7.23
CA THR A 121 -8.35 5.09 -7.91
C THR A 121 -8.23 5.25 -9.42
N ASN A 122 -8.56 4.20 -10.18
CA ASN A 122 -8.57 4.18 -11.64
C ASN A 122 -7.33 4.81 -12.28
N ASP A 123 -6.16 4.52 -11.72
CA ASP A 123 -4.90 5.12 -12.13
C ASP A 123 -3.75 4.10 -12.07
N THR A 124 -2.64 4.43 -12.75
CA THR A 124 -1.38 3.70 -12.68
C THR A 124 -0.30 4.65 -12.20
N VAL A 125 0.26 4.38 -11.03
CA VAL A 125 1.28 5.20 -10.39
C VAL A 125 2.51 4.38 -10.04
N ILE A 126 3.67 5.03 -10.02
CA ILE A 126 4.91 4.39 -9.58
C ILE A 126 5.03 4.56 -8.07
N ILE A 127 5.06 3.45 -7.33
CA ILE A 127 5.25 3.41 -5.89
C ILE A 127 6.47 2.54 -5.61
N ASP A 128 7.47 3.10 -4.95
CA ASP A 128 8.74 2.43 -4.66
C ASP A 128 9.40 1.81 -5.92
N GLY A 129 9.22 2.51 -7.06
CA GLY A 129 9.75 2.10 -8.35
C GLY A 129 8.96 1.00 -9.08
N VAL A 130 7.82 0.58 -8.56
CA VAL A 130 6.92 -0.41 -9.17
C VAL A 130 5.69 0.28 -9.76
N ASN A 131 5.30 -0.10 -10.99
CA ASN A 131 4.05 0.34 -11.59
C ASN A 131 2.87 -0.35 -10.88
N CYS A 132 2.13 0.42 -10.11
CA CYS A 132 0.94 -0.04 -9.39
C CYS A 132 -0.31 0.47 -10.08
N ARG A 133 -1.15 -0.44 -10.57
CA ARG A 133 -2.42 -0.12 -11.22
C ARG A 133 -3.57 -0.37 -10.25
N PHE A 134 -4.45 0.62 -10.11
CA PHE A 134 -5.61 0.57 -9.22
C PHE A 134 -6.91 0.61 -10.01
N ASP A 135 -7.94 -0.12 -9.56
CA ASP A 135 -9.28 -0.07 -10.12
C ASP A 135 -10.05 1.19 -9.67
N THR A 136 -11.28 1.34 -10.14
CA THR A 136 -12.17 2.46 -9.78
C THR A 136 -12.53 2.50 -8.29
N SER A 137 -12.37 1.39 -7.57
CA SER A 137 -12.59 1.29 -6.11
C SER A 137 -11.30 1.50 -5.31
N GLY A 138 -10.16 1.72 -6.00
CA GLY A 138 -8.84 1.88 -5.40
C GLY A 138 -8.16 0.57 -4.99
N ARG A 139 -8.65 -0.59 -5.47
CA ARG A 139 -7.97 -1.87 -5.23
C ARG A 139 -6.79 -2.03 -6.17
N LEU A 140 -5.65 -2.46 -5.63
CA LEU A 140 -4.49 -2.79 -6.43
C LEU A 140 -4.80 -3.99 -7.33
N LEU A 141 -4.64 -3.81 -8.65
CA LEU A 141 -4.90 -4.84 -9.65
C LEU A 141 -3.66 -5.71 -9.93
N ASN A 142 -2.47 -5.14 -9.79
CA ASN A 142 -1.19 -5.83 -9.97
C ASN A 142 -0.37 -5.74 -8.69
N ASP A 143 -0.68 -6.60 -7.72
CA ASP A 143 0.16 -6.79 -6.54
C ASP A 143 1.35 -7.68 -6.91
N VAL A 144 2.43 -7.08 -7.41
CA VAL A 144 3.63 -7.83 -7.82
C VAL A 144 4.16 -8.73 -6.69
N PRO A 145 4.33 -8.27 -5.43
CA PRO A 145 4.74 -9.16 -4.35
C PRO A 145 3.80 -10.34 -4.09
N ALA A 146 2.48 -10.11 -4.07
CA ALA A 146 1.52 -11.20 -3.89
C ALA A 146 1.50 -12.16 -5.07
N LYS A 147 1.61 -11.63 -6.31
CA LYS A 147 1.71 -12.46 -7.51
C LYS A 147 3.01 -13.24 -7.57
N ILE A 148 4.14 -12.69 -7.16
CA ILE A 148 5.41 -13.43 -7.03
C ILE A 148 5.25 -14.55 -6.00
N ALA A 149 4.64 -14.30 -4.84
CA ALA A 149 4.39 -15.35 -3.85
C ALA A 149 3.50 -16.48 -4.40
N GLU A 150 2.46 -16.15 -5.17
CA GLU A 150 1.63 -17.12 -5.90
C GLU A 150 2.46 -17.91 -6.92
N ILE A 151 3.24 -17.25 -7.77
CA ILE A 151 4.12 -17.88 -8.76
C ILE A 151 5.10 -18.86 -8.09
N CYS A 152 5.64 -18.52 -6.93
CA CYS A 152 6.55 -19.38 -6.17
C CYS A 152 5.90 -20.70 -5.69
N THR A 153 4.59 -20.83 -5.70
CA THR A 153 3.89 -22.09 -5.36
C THR A 153 3.96 -23.14 -6.48
N TYR A 154 4.37 -22.76 -7.69
CA TYR A 154 4.38 -23.65 -8.88
C TYR A 154 5.67 -24.46 -9.05
N THR A 155 6.46 -24.65 -8.02
CA THR A 155 7.69 -25.47 -8.07
C THR A 155 7.44 -26.96 -8.35
N TRP A 156 6.19 -27.42 -8.27
CA TRP A 156 5.78 -28.78 -8.64
C TRP A 156 5.64 -29.01 -10.15
N VAL A 157 5.63 -27.95 -11.00
CA VAL A 157 5.41 -28.09 -12.45
C VAL A 157 6.63 -28.66 -13.13
N PRO A 158 6.49 -29.75 -13.92
CA PRO A 158 7.60 -30.39 -14.59
C PRO A 158 8.12 -29.55 -15.75
N TYR A 159 9.41 -29.71 -16.02
CA TYR A 159 10.00 -29.17 -17.26
C TYR A 159 9.52 -29.96 -18.47
N ARG A 160 9.06 -29.23 -19.51
CA ARG A 160 8.70 -29.81 -20.81
C ARG A 160 9.22 -28.88 -21.90
N TRP A 161 10.11 -29.38 -22.73
CA TRP A 161 10.61 -28.64 -23.90
C TRP A 161 9.48 -28.17 -24.79
N GLY A 162 9.44 -26.88 -25.16
CA GLY A 162 8.35 -26.27 -25.95
C GLY A 162 7.03 -26.07 -25.19
N GLY A 163 6.94 -26.48 -23.93
CA GLY A 163 5.75 -26.28 -23.10
C GLY A 163 5.62 -24.84 -22.58
N ALA A 164 4.36 -24.42 -22.32
CA ALA A 164 4.05 -23.08 -21.81
C ALA A 164 2.81 -23.06 -20.89
N THR A 165 2.49 -24.21 -20.26
CA THR A 165 1.31 -24.34 -19.38
C THR A 165 1.68 -25.02 -18.09
N THR A 166 0.79 -24.99 -17.10
CA THR A 166 0.97 -25.69 -15.80
C THR A 166 1.03 -27.22 -15.92
N GLY A 167 0.75 -27.79 -17.11
CA GLY A 167 1.02 -29.19 -17.41
C GLY A 167 2.48 -29.49 -17.78
N GLY A 168 3.31 -28.47 -17.87
CA GLY A 168 4.73 -28.51 -18.15
C GLY A 168 5.15 -27.36 -19.07
N TRP A 169 6.27 -26.75 -18.77
CA TRP A 169 6.88 -25.65 -19.50
C TRP A 169 8.40 -25.76 -19.59
N ASP A 170 8.99 -25.11 -20.58
CA ASP A 170 10.44 -24.82 -20.58
C ASP A 170 10.72 -23.47 -19.91
N CYS A 171 11.98 -23.03 -19.89
CA CYS A 171 12.38 -21.80 -19.20
C CYS A 171 11.65 -20.56 -19.69
N SER A 172 11.57 -20.35 -21.02
CA SER A 172 10.87 -19.20 -21.61
C SER A 172 9.35 -19.35 -21.62
N GLY A 173 8.82 -20.57 -21.64
CA GLY A 173 7.39 -20.85 -21.45
C GLY A 173 6.93 -20.54 -20.03
N PHE A 174 7.76 -20.87 -19.02
CA PHE A 174 7.53 -20.46 -17.62
C PHE A 174 7.54 -18.94 -17.49
N THR A 175 8.57 -18.26 -17.98
CA THR A 175 8.66 -16.80 -17.86
C THR A 175 7.55 -16.10 -18.63
N GLN A 176 7.12 -16.61 -19.80
CA GLN A 176 5.96 -16.09 -20.52
C GLN A 176 4.68 -16.18 -19.68
N TRP A 177 4.43 -17.35 -19.06
CA TRP A 177 3.28 -17.55 -18.19
C TRP A 177 3.36 -16.64 -16.94
N ALA A 178 4.52 -16.57 -16.29
CA ALA A 178 4.72 -15.78 -15.08
C ALA A 178 4.53 -14.27 -15.34
N MET A 179 5.09 -13.76 -16.44
CA MET A 179 4.91 -12.35 -16.83
C MET A 179 3.43 -12.04 -17.15
N ALA A 180 2.70 -12.97 -17.75
CA ALA A 180 1.26 -12.81 -17.96
C ALA A 180 0.47 -12.71 -16.64
N GLN A 181 0.89 -13.43 -15.58
CA GLN A 181 0.30 -13.27 -14.24
C GLN A 181 0.59 -11.88 -13.65
N LEU A 182 1.72 -11.27 -14.01
CA LEU A 182 2.10 -9.90 -13.63
C LEU A 182 1.47 -8.83 -14.55
N GLY A 183 0.64 -9.24 -15.53
CA GLY A 183 -0.02 -8.33 -16.47
C GLY A 183 0.86 -7.86 -17.63
N VAL A 184 2.00 -8.51 -17.87
CA VAL A 184 2.95 -8.18 -18.93
C VAL A 184 2.96 -9.30 -19.97
N SER A 185 2.82 -8.95 -21.27
CA SER A 185 2.94 -9.89 -22.37
C SER A 185 4.37 -9.90 -22.88
N VAL A 186 4.98 -11.09 -22.93
CA VAL A 186 6.32 -11.28 -23.49
C VAL A 186 6.29 -12.36 -24.58
N PRO A 187 7.23 -12.34 -25.55
CA PRO A 187 7.35 -13.37 -26.58
C PRO A 187 7.54 -14.77 -26.03
N ARG A 188 7.34 -15.79 -26.88
CA ARG A 188 7.48 -17.19 -26.48
C ARG A 188 8.94 -17.62 -26.31
N LEU A 189 9.84 -17.13 -27.15
CA LEU A 189 11.22 -17.61 -27.24
C LEU A 189 12.16 -16.81 -26.34
N ALA A 190 13.11 -17.49 -25.72
CA ALA A 190 14.05 -16.88 -24.76
C ALA A 190 14.84 -15.70 -25.35
N HIS A 191 15.35 -15.84 -26.57
CA HIS A 191 16.11 -14.77 -27.23
C HIS A 191 15.24 -13.55 -27.59
N GLU A 192 13.94 -13.75 -27.86
CA GLU A 192 13.00 -12.64 -28.11
C GLU A 192 12.65 -11.92 -26.81
N GLN A 193 12.47 -12.67 -25.72
CA GLN A 193 12.26 -12.08 -24.38
C GLN A 193 13.45 -11.22 -23.95
N ALA A 194 14.67 -11.69 -24.19
CA ALA A 194 15.88 -10.98 -23.88
C ALA A 194 16.16 -9.74 -24.75
N GLN A 195 15.37 -9.49 -25.79
CA GLN A 195 15.44 -8.28 -26.62
C GLN A 195 14.41 -7.22 -26.21
N GLY A 196 13.48 -7.58 -25.31
CA GLY A 196 12.42 -6.68 -24.85
C GLY A 196 12.81 -5.95 -23.55
N GLY A 197 11.97 -4.98 -23.19
CA GLY A 197 12.10 -4.28 -21.90
C GLY A 197 13.21 -3.24 -21.83
N THR A 198 13.53 -2.85 -20.62
CA THR A 198 14.64 -1.92 -20.31
C THR A 198 15.77 -2.73 -19.68
N TRP A 199 16.94 -2.68 -20.31
CA TRP A 199 18.10 -3.40 -19.80
C TRP A 199 18.59 -2.80 -18.46
N ILE A 200 18.86 -3.68 -17.49
CA ILE A 200 19.39 -3.33 -16.17
C ILE A 200 20.77 -3.98 -16.04
N ASP A 201 21.71 -3.33 -15.36
CA ASP A 201 23.05 -3.89 -15.12
C ASP A 201 22.94 -5.25 -14.42
N PRO A 202 23.40 -6.34 -15.06
CA PRO A 202 23.29 -7.69 -14.51
C PRO A 202 24.18 -7.94 -13.29
N TRP A 203 25.12 -7.03 -13.00
CA TRP A 203 26.04 -7.12 -11.88
C TRP A 203 25.63 -6.23 -10.70
N ASP A 204 24.69 -5.29 -10.91
CA ASP A 204 24.15 -4.44 -9.84
C ASP A 204 22.76 -4.94 -9.40
N ILE A 205 22.73 -6.00 -8.60
CA ILE A 205 21.50 -6.61 -8.07
C ILE A 205 20.68 -5.61 -7.24
N SER A 206 21.28 -4.53 -6.74
CA SER A 206 20.56 -3.52 -5.98
C SER A 206 19.49 -2.79 -6.81
N GLN A 207 19.60 -2.80 -8.13
CA GLN A 207 18.62 -2.22 -9.05
C GLN A 207 17.49 -3.17 -9.43
N TRP A 208 17.65 -4.48 -9.17
CA TRP A 208 16.68 -5.49 -9.58
C TRP A 208 15.45 -5.47 -8.70
N LYS A 209 14.31 -5.71 -9.32
CA LYS A 209 13.00 -5.75 -8.65
C LYS A 209 12.32 -7.08 -8.85
N PRO A 210 11.58 -7.61 -7.86
CA PRO A 210 10.75 -8.78 -8.06
C PRO A 210 9.84 -8.59 -9.28
N GLY A 211 9.91 -9.55 -10.22
CA GLY A 211 9.22 -9.45 -11.50
C GLY A 211 10.13 -9.18 -12.69
N ASP A 212 11.38 -8.80 -12.47
CA ASP A 212 12.37 -8.66 -13.56
C ASP A 212 12.73 -10.03 -14.14
N LEU A 213 12.96 -10.08 -15.46
CA LEU A 213 13.46 -11.26 -16.12
C LEU A 213 14.97 -11.29 -16.08
N VAL A 214 15.51 -12.45 -15.72
CA VAL A 214 16.95 -12.73 -15.75
C VAL A 214 17.22 -13.65 -16.93
N CYS A 215 18.07 -13.22 -17.84
CA CYS A 215 18.54 -14.06 -18.94
C CYS A 215 19.97 -14.52 -18.70
N TYR A 216 20.22 -15.77 -19.01
CA TYR A 216 21.54 -16.38 -18.94
C TYR A 216 22.01 -16.72 -20.36
N THR A 217 23.25 -16.41 -20.66
CA THR A 217 23.84 -16.63 -21.98
C THR A 217 24.89 -17.74 -21.91
N GLU A 218 24.97 -18.53 -22.97
CA GLU A 218 26.03 -19.50 -23.19
C GLU A 218 26.59 -19.26 -24.59
N GLY A 219 27.85 -18.89 -24.68
CA GLY A 219 28.43 -18.44 -25.94
C GLY A 219 27.79 -17.13 -26.44
N SER A 220 27.26 -17.14 -27.68
CA SER A 220 26.68 -15.94 -28.28
C SER A 220 25.14 -15.86 -28.18
N GLY A 221 24.51 -16.76 -27.44
CA GLY A 221 23.04 -16.85 -27.39
C GLY A 221 22.45 -16.95 -26.01
N VAL A 222 21.20 -16.49 -25.86
CA VAL A 222 20.42 -16.70 -24.64
C VAL A 222 20.03 -18.17 -24.53
N SER A 223 20.51 -18.84 -23.49
CA SER A 223 20.32 -20.26 -23.26
C SER A 223 19.25 -20.55 -22.21
N HIS A 224 18.96 -19.58 -21.31
CA HIS A 224 18.01 -19.78 -20.23
C HIS A 224 17.38 -18.48 -19.74
N MET A 225 16.14 -18.61 -19.21
CA MET A 225 15.36 -17.51 -18.66
C MET A 225 14.87 -17.84 -17.26
N ALA A 226 14.86 -16.84 -16.39
CA ALA A 226 14.34 -16.94 -15.02
C ALA A 226 13.56 -15.67 -14.65
N LEU A 227 12.76 -15.76 -13.59
CA LEU A 227 12.08 -14.62 -12.97
C LEU A 227 12.77 -14.29 -11.64
N TYR A 228 13.19 -13.05 -11.46
CA TYR A 228 13.70 -12.58 -10.18
C TYR A 228 12.57 -12.42 -9.18
N ILE A 229 12.70 -12.98 -7.99
CA ILE A 229 11.68 -13.00 -6.94
C ILE A 229 12.06 -12.18 -5.70
N GLY A 230 13.21 -11.51 -5.74
CA GLY A 230 13.75 -10.77 -4.61
C GLY A 230 14.72 -11.59 -3.76
N ASN A 231 15.36 -10.95 -2.78
CA ASN A 231 16.29 -11.59 -1.83
C ASN A 231 17.40 -12.41 -2.50
N ASN A 232 17.93 -11.94 -3.63
CA ASN A 232 18.95 -12.64 -4.43
C ASN A 232 18.47 -14.00 -5.00
N GLN A 233 17.16 -14.20 -5.18
CA GLN A 233 16.60 -15.45 -5.64
C GLN A 233 15.85 -15.31 -6.96
N ILE A 234 15.87 -16.41 -7.73
CA ILE A 234 15.12 -16.59 -8.97
C ILE A 234 14.24 -17.84 -8.87
N ILE A 235 13.14 -17.84 -9.64
CA ILE A 235 12.38 -19.04 -9.94
C ILE A 235 12.43 -19.32 -11.44
N HIS A 236 12.64 -20.56 -11.82
CA HIS A 236 12.80 -20.96 -13.20
C HIS A 236 12.45 -22.43 -13.46
N ALA A 237 12.09 -22.77 -14.68
CA ALA A 237 12.01 -24.16 -15.15
C ALA A 237 13.40 -24.58 -15.60
N LEU A 238 14.12 -25.35 -14.77
CA LEU A 238 15.55 -25.63 -14.96
C LEU A 238 15.82 -26.69 -16.00
N SER A 239 15.27 -27.88 -15.84
CA SER A 239 15.53 -29.02 -16.73
C SER A 239 14.53 -30.16 -16.45
N PRO A 240 14.47 -31.19 -17.33
CA PRO A 240 13.62 -32.37 -17.11
C PRO A 240 13.87 -33.10 -15.79
N LYS A 241 15.09 -33.01 -15.26
CA LYS A 241 15.45 -33.64 -13.99
C LYS A 241 14.93 -32.90 -12.78
N TYR A 242 14.87 -31.55 -12.84
CA TYR A 242 14.61 -30.72 -11.69
C TYR A 242 13.24 -30.03 -11.74
N GLY A 243 12.65 -29.86 -12.92
CA GLY A 243 11.39 -29.13 -13.09
C GLY A 243 11.55 -27.63 -12.79
N THR A 244 10.53 -27.07 -12.16
CA THR A 244 10.50 -25.68 -11.75
C THR A 244 11.00 -25.56 -10.30
N ILE A 245 12.02 -24.74 -10.08
CA ILE A 245 12.68 -24.62 -8.77
C ILE A 245 13.08 -23.17 -8.47
N ILE A 246 13.36 -22.90 -7.20
CA ILE A 246 13.91 -21.64 -6.71
C ILE A 246 15.38 -21.85 -6.42
N HIS A 247 16.22 -20.95 -6.92
CA HIS A 247 17.66 -20.90 -6.66
C HIS A 247 18.13 -19.48 -6.35
N ASP A 248 19.34 -19.36 -5.81
CA ASP A 248 20.02 -18.07 -5.77
C ASP A 248 20.43 -17.64 -7.18
N VAL A 249 20.48 -16.34 -7.43
CA VAL A 249 20.84 -15.76 -8.75
C VAL A 249 22.18 -16.28 -9.24
N ASP A 250 23.13 -16.55 -8.33
CA ASP A 250 24.47 -16.99 -8.64
C ASP A 250 24.60 -18.51 -8.88
N TYR A 251 23.48 -19.26 -8.91
CA TYR A 251 23.50 -20.70 -9.15
C TYR A 251 24.23 -21.09 -10.46
N TYR A 252 24.21 -20.19 -11.44
CA TYR A 252 24.91 -20.35 -12.71
C TYR A 252 26.17 -19.49 -12.78
N GLU A 253 27.13 -19.73 -11.93
CA GLU A 253 28.44 -19.01 -11.89
C GLU A 253 29.20 -18.99 -13.23
N LYS A 254 28.87 -19.90 -14.14
CA LYS A 254 29.53 -20.06 -15.45
C LYS A 254 28.82 -19.33 -16.60
N TRP A 255 27.66 -18.74 -16.37
CA TRP A 255 26.85 -18.12 -17.41
C TRP A 255 26.85 -16.61 -17.25
N ASP A 256 26.99 -15.91 -18.37
CA ASP A 256 26.81 -14.46 -18.37
C ASP A 256 25.33 -14.13 -18.11
N ARG A 257 25.10 -13.09 -17.31
CA ARG A 257 23.77 -12.65 -16.90
C ARG A 257 23.37 -11.38 -17.66
N GLY A 258 22.10 -11.27 -18.01
CA GLY A 258 21.46 -10.04 -18.43
C GLY A 258 20.12 -9.89 -17.71
N THR A 259 19.73 -8.70 -17.34
CA THR A 259 18.44 -8.37 -16.69
C THR A 259 17.64 -7.38 -17.51
N TRP A 260 16.32 -7.52 -17.48
CA TRP A 260 15.37 -6.74 -18.28
C TRP A 260 14.23 -6.23 -17.41
#